data_e839d46e9bf6d9edad314849f943ef28
#
_entry.id   e839d46e9bf6d9edad314849f943ef28
#
_cell.length_a   1.000
_cell.length_b   1.000
_cell.length_c   1.000
_cell.angle_alpha   90.00
_cell.angle_beta   90.00
_cell.angle_gamma   90.00
#
_symmetry.space_group_name_H-M   'P 1'
#
loop_
_entity.id
_entity.type
_entity.pdbx_description
1 polymer ?
#
loop_
_entity_poly.entity_id
_entity_poly.type
_entity_poly.pdbx_seq_one_letter_code
_entity_poly.pdbx_strand_id
1 'polypeptide(L)'
;MNKKDPNTDSGKYVNGVYTSKNGFSNSGLNCPKGTRLYNTDVKQVVFFEPEDTAEGEEFTRLTQDAAPDVLPYYAISNYGRILNTRSGNIMKPNYRPNGYEYYCLAAENAKTGQKKYSTHRLVLKTFDPRENMDNLQVNHIHGDKTQNYINKIMPDGTVDSGIEWCTASENSKHAVDTLGRSSGKLSFEDATKIRKLHDEGYSYGQINFYHYPEVSLASIQNICLNRTYKDENYTPKSYYDSYKKNPGNTHRLTDEDARKIRGLYSHGFNCLDIKNDFYPDFSVAAISDIVRGITHNR
;
A
#
# COMPACT_ATOMS: atom_id res chain seq x y z
N MET A 1 -37.01 -2.03 -34.80
CA MET A 1 -36.93 -0.83 -33.94
C MET A 1 -35.46 -0.44 -33.85
N ASN A 2 -35.05 0.58 -34.58
CA ASN A 2 -33.69 1.10 -34.55
C ASN A 2 -33.45 1.73 -33.17
N LYS A 3 -32.57 1.14 -32.38
CA LYS A 3 -32.05 1.79 -31.19
C LYS A 3 -31.28 3.03 -31.65
N LYS A 4 -31.82 4.22 -31.39
CA LYS A 4 -31.09 5.48 -31.60
C LYS A 4 -29.84 5.43 -30.74
N ASP A 5 -28.70 5.64 -31.39
CA ASP A 5 -27.41 5.82 -30.73
C ASP A 5 -27.52 7.00 -29.75
N PRO A 6 -27.30 6.81 -28.45
CA PRO A 6 -27.39 7.89 -27.47
C PRO A 6 -26.36 9.01 -27.68
N ASN A 7 -25.35 8.79 -28.55
CA ASN A 7 -24.34 9.79 -28.90
C ASN A 7 -24.75 10.76 -30.01
N THR A 8 -25.94 10.61 -30.61
CA THR A 8 -26.41 11.46 -31.72
C THR A 8 -27.39 12.55 -31.31
N ASP A 9 -27.42 12.95 -30.03
CA ASP A 9 -28.16 14.14 -29.65
C ASP A 9 -27.43 15.39 -30.17
N SER A 10 -27.91 15.88 -31.34
CA SER A 10 -27.39 17.05 -32.04
C SER A 10 -27.84 18.37 -31.38
N GLY A 11 -27.84 18.43 -30.05
CA GLY A 11 -28.09 19.66 -29.31
C GLY A 11 -27.03 20.74 -29.58
N LYS A 12 -27.37 22.00 -29.33
CA LYS A 12 -26.48 23.15 -29.50
C LYS A 12 -26.11 23.77 -28.17
N TYR A 13 -24.86 24.21 -28.05
CA TYR A 13 -24.44 25.06 -26.97
C TYR A 13 -24.84 26.52 -27.26
N VAL A 14 -25.59 27.13 -26.38
CA VAL A 14 -25.94 28.56 -26.43
C VAL A 14 -25.49 29.17 -25.08
N ASN A 15 -24.61 30.17 -25.17
CA ASN A 15 -24.02 30.85 -23.99
C ASN A 15 -23.41 29.89 -22.97
N GLY A 16 -22.76 28.81 -23.43
CA GLY A 16 -22.12 27.84 -22.55
C GLY A 16 -23.05 26.81 -21.93
N VAL A 17 -24.32 26.77 -22.31
CA VAL A 17 -25.32 25.79 -21.87
C VAL A 17 -25.71 24.89 -23.04
N TYR A 18 -25.61 23.57 -22.84
CA TYR A 18 -26.08 22.61 -23.84
C TYR A 18 -27.60 22.58 -23.85
N THR A 19 -28.20 22.86 -25.02
CA THR A 19 -29.63 22.68 -25.29
C THR A 19 -29.82 21.52 -26.24
N SER A 20 -30.54 20.48 -25.83
CA SER A 20 -30.87 19.37 -26.70
C SER A 20 -31.89 19.78 -27.74
N LYS A 21 -31.87 19.14 -28.92
CA LYS A 21 -32.85 19.39 -30.01
C LYS A 21 -34.30 19.08 -29.60
N ASN A 22 -34.51 18.29 -28.56
CA ASN A 22 -35.83 17.82 -28.15
C ASN A 22 -36.52 18.73 -27.13
N GLY A 23 -36.06 19.99 -26.97
CA GLY A 23 -36.76 20.98 -26.15
C GLY A 23 -36.71 20.74 -24.63
N PHE A 24 -35.88 19.82 -24.16
CA PHE A 24 -35.59 19.73 -22.74
C PHE A 24 -34.70 20.89 -22.37
N SER A 25 -35.27 21.84 -21.68
CA SER A 25 -34.59 23.04 -21.16
C SER A 25 -33.56 22.67 -20.12
N ASN A 26 -32.81 21.77 -20.11
CA ASN A 26 -31.72 21.37 -19.30
C ASN A 26 -31.28 19.97 -19.65
N SER A 27 -31.23 19.72 -21.00
CA SER A 27 -30.65 18.50 -21.43
C SER A 27 -31.60 17.32 -21.59
N GLY A 28 -31.54 16.69 -22.73
CA GLY A 28 -31.78 15.26 -22.83
C GLY A 28 -30.89 14.45 -21.92
N LEU A 29 -30.21 15.08 -20.95
CA LEU A 29 -29.30 14.54 -19.97
C LEU A 29 -29.92 14.43 -18.57
N ASN A 30 -31.15 14.82 -18.30
CA ASN A 30 -31.75 14.83 -16.96
C ASN A 30 -30.83 15.43 -15.87
N CYS A 31 -30.13 16.50 -16.21
CA CYS A 31 -29.20 17.11 -15.28
C CYS A 31 -29.86 18.09 -14.34
N PRO A 32 -29.48 18.20 -13.07
CA PRO A 32 -29.96 19.25 -12.18
C PRO A 32 -29.72 20.65 -12.77
N LYS A 33 -30.61 21.58 -12.42
CA LYS A 33 -30.52 22.98 -12.86
C LYS A 33 -29.22 23.59 -12.33
N GLY A 34 -28.39 24.13 -13.21
CA GLY A 34 -27.10 24.76 -12.80
C GLY A 34 -25.84 23.96 -13.11
N THR A 35 -25.98 22.74 -13.60
CA THR A 35 -24.82 21.88 -13.90
C THR A 35 -24.05 22.38 -15.14
N ARG A 36 -22.74 22.45 -15.11
CA ARG A 36 -21.84 22.83 -16.21
C ARG A 36 -21.15 21.62 -16.81
N LEU A 37 -21.01 21.53 -18.13
CA LEU A 37 -20.32 20.44 -18.85
C LEU A 37 -19.04 20.93 -19.51
N TYR A 38 -18.00 20.09 -19.55
CA TYR A 38 -16.81 20.35 -20.35
C TYR A 38 -17.11 20.10 -21.85
N ASN A 39 -16.88 21.10 -22.66
CA ASN A 39 -16.97 20.99 -24.10
C ASN A 39 -15.60 20.66 -24.71
N THR A 40 -15.43 19.43 -25.19
CA THR A 40 -14.21 18.97 -25.85
C THR A 40 -13.88 19.65 -27.15
N ASP A 41 -14.90 20.15 -27.87
CA ASP A 41 -14.73 20.73 -29.22
C ASP A 41 -14.14 22.13 -29.16
N VAL A 42 -14.41 22.87 -28.07
CA VAL A 42 -13.90 24.25 -27.87
C VAL A 42 -12.87 24.33 -26.75
N LYS A 43 -12.45 23.23 -26.14
CA LYS A 43 -11.54 23.15 -24.98
C LYS A 43 -11.91 24.11 -23.83
N GLN A 44 -13.18 24.45 -23.71
CA GLN A 44 -13.71 25.23 -22.61
C GLN A 44 -14.46 24.34 -21.64
N VAL A 45 -14.16 24.56 -20.38
CA VAL A 45 -14.82 23.88 -19.28
C VAL A 45 -16.18 24.51 -19.09
N VAL A 46 -17.22 23.78 -19.45
CA VAL A 46 -18.61 24.14 -19.17
C VAL A 46 -19.11 23.05 -18.23
N PHE A 47 -19.22 23.38 -16.95
CA PHE A 47 -19.56 22.39 -15.93
C PHE A 47 -21.03 22.35 -15.64
N PHE A 48 -21.45 21.18 -15.27
CA PHE A 48 -22.59 21.01 -14.42
C PHE A 48 -22.14 21.18 -12.96
N GLU A 49 -22.73 22.14 -12.26
CA GLU A 49 -22.67 22.18 -10.80
C GLU A 49 -23.93 21.50 -10.28
N PRO A 50 -23.86 20.31 -9.67
CA PRO A 50 -24.97 19.81 -8.88
C PRO A 50 -25.36 20.84 -7.82
N GLU A 51 -26.62 20.90 -7.45
CA GLU A 51 -27.11 21.88 -6.45
C GLU A 51 -26.36 21.81 -5.10
N ASP A 52 -25.71 20.65 -4.84
CA ASP A 52 -24.91 20.36 -3.63
C ASP A 52 -23.39 20.47 -3.87
N THR A 53 -22.96 21.17 -4.94
CA THR A 53 -21.51 21.39 -5.20
C THR A 53 -20.89 22.19 -4.07
N ALA A 54 -19.81 21.64 -3.50
CA ALA A 54 -19.08 22.30 -2.42
C ALA A 54 -18.22 23.45 -2.98
N GLU A 55 -17.82 24.37 -2.10
CA GLU A 55 -16.91 25.45 -2.45
C GLU A 55 -15.57 24.89 -2.97
N GLY A 56 -15.11 25.39 -4.13
CA GLY A 56 -13.89 24.91 -4.78
C GLY A 56 -14.00 23.53 -5.43
N GLU A 57 -15.17 22.93 -5.46
CA GLU A 57 -15.38 21.67 -6.16
C GLU A 57 -15.63 21.88 -7.63
N GLU A 58 -14.84 21.21 -8.47
CA GLU A 58 -14.91 21.30 -9.92
C GLU A 58 -15.13 19.93 -10.55
N PHE A 59 -16.09 19.83 -11.49
CA PHE A 59 -16.34 18.60 -12.24
C PHE A 59 -15.72 18.66 -13.62
N THR A 60 -15.00 17.60 -14.00
CA THR A 60 -14.39 17.46 -15.33
C THR A 60 -14.76 16.10 -15.92
N ARG A 61 -14.92 16.04 -17.26
CA ARG A 61 -15.25 14.80 -17.96
C ARG A 61 -14.12 13.78 -17.80
N LEU A 62 -14.49 12.52 -17.53
CA LEU A 62 -13.52 11.43 -17.54
C LEU A 62 -13.00 11.19 -18.97
N THR A 63 -11.68 11.23 -19.11
CA THR A 63 -10.96 10.92 -20.35
C THR A 63 -10.65 9.43 -20.45
N GLN A 64 -10.31 8.96 -21.65
CA GLN A 64 -9.86 7.59 -21.87
C GLN A 64 -8.52 7.30 -21.15
N ASP A 65 -7.67 8.32 -20.94
CA ASP A 65 -6.41 8.19 -20.19
C ASP A 65 -6.67 7.95 -18.70
N ALA A 66 -7.67 8.64 -18.14
CA ALA A 66 -8.04 8.45 -16.74
C ALA A 66 -8.82 7.15 -16.52
N ALA A 67 -9.74 6.81 -17.42
CA ALA A 67 -10.61 5.66 -17.32
C ALA A 67 -10.74 4.96 -18.70
N PRO A 68 -9.83 4.05 -19.07
CA PRO A 68 -9.89 3.34 -20.34
C PRO A 68 -11.23 2.62 -20.56
N ASP A 69 -11.77 2.75 -21.78
CA ASP A 69 -13.06 2.20 -22.24
C ASP A 69 -14.30 2.79 -21.55
N VAL A 70 -14.17 3.76 -20.66
CA VAL A 70 -15.34 4.39 -20.03
C VAL A 70 -16.22 5.07 -21.05
N LEU A 71 -17.53 4.93 -20.88
CA LEU A 71 -18.48 5.64 -21.76
C LEU A 71 -18.48 7.16 -21.46
N PRO A 72 -18.70 8.00 -22.47
CA PRO A 72 -18.41 9.43 -22.42
C PRO A 72 -19.38 10.30 -21.61
N TYR A 73 -20.22 9.72 -20.77
CA TYR A 73 -21.22 10.45 -19.98
C TYR A 73 -20.91 10.45 -18.47
N TYR A 74 -19.65 10.37 -18.09
CA TYR A 74 -19.22 10.53 -16.70
C TYR A 74 -18.30 11.72 -16.55
N ALA A 75 -18.53 12.48 -15.49
CA ALA A 75 -17.61 13.50 -15.01
C ALA A 75 -17.17 13.17 -13.57
N ILE A 76 -15.98 13.57 -13.22
CA ILE A 76 -15.43 13.42 -11.87
C ILE A 76 -15.11 14.78 -11.29
N SER A 77 -15.33 14.96 -9.99
CA SER A 77 -14.86 16.16 -9.30
C SER A 77 -13.47 15.97 -8.70
N ASN A 78 -12.77 17.08 -8.46
CA ASN A 78 -11.55 17.11 -7.69
C ASN A 78 -11.75 16.64 -6.23
N TYR A 79 -13.00 16.51 -5.77
CA TYR A 79 -13.38 15.95 -4.47
C TYR A 79 -13.74 14.46 -4.52
N GLY A 80 -13.58 13.80 -5.69
CA GLY A 80 -13.77 12.37 -5.89
C GLY A 80 -15.20 11.93 -6.14
N ARG A 81 -16.15 12.84 -6.35
CA ARG A 81 -17.53 12.51 -6.68
C ARG A 81 -17.68 12.26 -8.19
N ILE A 82 -18.45 11.24 -8.57
CA ILE A 82 -18.78 10.95 -9.98
C ILE A 82 -20.19 11.42 -10.29
N LEU A 83 -20.30 12.23 -11.34
CA LEU A 83 -21.55 12.64 -11.95
C LEU A 83 -21.83 11.81 -13.19
N ASN A 84 -22.99 11.16 -13.26
CA ASN A 84 -23.50 10.60 -14.50
C ASN A 84 -24.26 11.69 -15.25
N THR A 85 -23.67 12.22 -16.31
CA THR A 85 -24.21 13.35 -17.07
C THR A 85 -25.46 13.00 -17.87
N ARG A 86 -25.78 11.71 -18.10
CA ARG A 86 -27.05 11.29 -18.75
C ARG A 86 -28.24 11.35 -17.80
N SER A 87 -28.03 10.99 -16.53
CA SER A 87 -29.10 10.99 -15.52
C SER A 87 -29.11 12.25 -14.66
N GLY A 88 -27.99 13.02 -14.65
CA GLY A 88 -27.80 14.16 -13.78
C GLY A 88 -27.52 13.81 -12.32
N ASN A 89 -27.31 12.54 -12.02
CA ASN A 89 -27.16 12.07 -10.65
C ASN A 89 -25.69 11.92 -10.25
N ILE A 90 -25.37 12.35 -9.04
CA ILE A 90 -24.14 11.96 -8.37
C ILE A 90 -24.23 10.47 -7.99
N MET A 91 -23.23 9.71 -8.41
CA MET A 91 -23.17 8.28 -8.15
C MET A 91 -22.73 8.01 -6.72
N LYS A 92 -23.27 6.96 -6.13
CA LYS A 92 -22.76 6.45 -4.84
C LYS A 92 -21.50 5.62 -5.08
N PRO A 93 -20.44 5.84 -4.31
CA PRO A 93 -19.24 5.00 -4.36
C PRO A 93 -19.50 3.61 -3.78
N ASN A 94 -18.67 2.65 -4.17
CA ASN A 94 -18.57 1.34 -3.57
C ASN A 94 -17.26 1.23 -2.80
N TYR A 95 -17.20 0.33 -1.82
CA TYR A 95 -16.01 0.11 -1.01
C TYR A 95 -15.50 -1.32 -1.15
N ARG A 96 -14.18 -1.48 -1.25
CA ARG A 96 -13.52 -2.79 -1.19
C ARG A 96 -13.40 -3.23 0.27
N PRO A 97 -13.23 -4.54 0.56
CA PRO A 97 -13.01 -5.03 1.94
C PRO A 97 -11.82 -4.35 2.64
N ASN A 98 -10.82 -3.92 1.88
CA ASN A 98 -9.65 -3.19 2.40
C ASN A 98 -9.86 -1.67 2.54
N GLY A 99 -11.11 -1.17 2.40
CA GLY A 99 -11.50 0.20 2.63
C GLY A 99 -11.33 1.16 1.44
N TYR A 100 -10.77 0.74 0.31
CA TYR A 100 -10.63 1.60 -0.86
C TYR A 100 -11.96 1.81 -1.57
N GLU A 101 -12.20 3.07 -1.95
CA GLU A 101 -13.37 3.50 -2.70
C GLU A 101 -13.19 3.25 -4.21
N TYR A 102 -14.27 2.85 -4.89
CA TYR A 102 -14.30 2.66 -6.32
C TYR A 102 -15.70 2.89 -6.90
N TYR A 103 -15.75 3.16 -8.20
CA TYR A 103 -16.99 3.23 -8.96
C TYR A 103 -17.07 2.12 -10.01
N CYS A 104 -18.28 1.59 -10.22
CA CYS A 104 -18.60 0.74 -11.36
C CYS A 104 -19.16 1.63 -12.47
N LEU A 105 -18.37 1.89 -13.50
CA LEU A 105 -18.76 2.74 -14.63
C LEU A 105 -19.00 1.90 -15.87
N ALA A 106 -19.98 2.27 -16.68
CA ALA A 106 -20.23 1.62 -17.95
C ALA A 106 -19.02 1.80 -18.87
N ALA A 107 -18.61 0.72 -19.53
CA ALA A 107 -17.41 0.66 -20.35
C ALA A 107 -17.65 -0.21 -21.59
N GLU A 108 -17.11 0.20 -22.75
CA GLU A 108 -17.37 -0.44 -24.04
C GLU A 108 -16.90 -1.89 -24.11
N ASN A 109 -15.66 -2.17 -23.65
CA ASN A 109 -15.05 -3.49 -23.77
C ASN A 109 -15.20 -4.36 -22.50
N ALA A 110 -16.16 -4.05 -21.65
CA ALA A 110 -16.38 -4.79 -20.42
C ALA A 110 -17.33 -5.98 -20.64
N LYS A 111 -16.94 -7.20 -20.24
CA LYS A 111 -17.80 -8.41 -20.33
C LYS A 111 -19.17 -8.23 -19.67
N THR A 112 -19.25 -7.44 -18.61
CA THR A 112 -20.48 -7.13 -17.86
C THR A 112 -21.07 -5.77 -18.21
N GLY A 113 -20.55 -5.08 -19.24
CA GLY A 113 -20.91 -3.70 -19.58
C GLY A 113 -20.39 -2.65 -18.61
N GLN A 114 -19.66 -3.04 -17.56
CA GLN A 114 -19.11 -2.13 -16.56
C GLN A 114 -17.70 -2.55 -16.13
N LYS A 115 -16.86 -1.56 -15.78
CA LYS A 115 -15.55 -1.73 -15.17
C LYS A 115 -15.48 -1.03 -13.82
N LYS A 116 -14.60 -1.53 -12.93
CA LYS A 116 -14.33 -0.96 -11.61
C LYS A 116 -13.14 -0.03 -11.71
N TYR A 117 -13.32 1.23 -11.35
CA TYR A 117 -12.26 2.23 -11.32
C TYR A 117 -12.08 2.76 -9.91
N SER A 118 -10.84 2.75 -9.40
CA SER A 118 -10.53 3.27 -8.06
C SER A 118 -10.59 4.79 -8.06
N THR A 119 -11.34 5.38 -7.13
CA THR A 119 -11.62 6.82 -7.06
C THR A 119 -10.34 7.66 -7.00
N HIS A 120 -9.41 7.32 -6.11
CA HIS A 120 -8.14 8.04 -5.96
C HIS A 120 -7.33 8.11 -7.26
N ARG A 121 -7.31 7.02 -8.07
CA ARG A 121 -6.63 7.04 -9.37
C ARG A 121 -7.36 7.87 -10.41
N LEU A 122 -8.69 7.84 -10.41
CA LEU A 122 -9.47 8.66 -11.32
C LEU A 122 -9.24 10.15 -11.05
N VAL A 123 -9.23 10.56 -9.78
CA VAL A 123 -8.99 11.97 -9.40
C VAL A 123 -7.61 12.42 -9.86
N LEU A 124 -6.56 11.69 -9.48
CA LEU A 124 -5.20 12.10 -9.84
C LEU A 124 -4.93 12.04 -11.34
N LYS A 125 -5.41 11.02 -12.04
CA LYS A 125 -5.27 10.94 -13.50
C LYS A 125 -5.99 12.08 -14.24
N THR A 126 -7.03 12.63 -13.63
CA THR A 126 -7.82 13.71 -14.23
C THR A 126 -7.28 15.09 -13.88
N PHE A 127 -6.92 15.33 -12.63
CA PHE A 127 -6.57 16.67 -12.12
C PHE A 127 -5.08 16.89 -11.89
N ASP A 128 -4.28 15.83 -11.78
CA ASP A 128 -2.81 15.88 -11.70
C ASP A 128 -2.18 14.80 -12.62
N PRO A 129 -2.42 14.86 -13.95
CA PRO A 129 -1.86 13.90 -14.89
C PRO A 129 -0.33 14.05 -14.94
N ARG A 130 0.40 12.94 -14.87
CA ARG A 130 1.87 12.89 -14.94
C ARG A 130 2.33 11.88 -15.97
N GLU A 131 3.49 12.12 -16.55
CA GLU A 131 4.20 11.10 -17.31
C GLU A 131 4.48 9.91 -16.36
N ASN A 132 4.34 8.69 -16.89
CA ASN A 132 4.56 7.44 -16.13
C ASN A 132 3.61 7.22 -14.92
N MET A 133 2.46 7.88 -14.85
CA MET A 133 1.48 7.74 -13.75
C MET A 133 1.00 6.29 -13.55
N ASP A 134 1.14 5.42 -14.55
CA ASP A 134 0.78 4.00 -14.43
C ASP A 134 1.78 3.22 -13.58
N ASN A 135 3.02 3.69 -13.47
CA ASN A 135 4.07 3.13 -12.61
C ASN A 135 4.07 3.74 -11.20
N LEU A 136 3.30 4.80 -10.98
CA LEU A 136 3.17 5.44 -9.67
C LEU A 136 2.06 4.82 -8.85
N GLN A 137 2.24 4.88 -7.54
CA GLN A 137 1.20 4.58 -6.56
C GLN A 137 0.47 5.86 -6.14
N VAL A 138 -0.70 5.69 -5.53
CA VAL A 138 -1.40 6.78 -4.87
C VAL A 138 -1.20 6.63 -3.37
N ASN A 139 -0.63 7.64 -2.73
CA ASN A 139 -0.56 7.77 -1.29
C ASN A 139 -1.81 8.51 -0.78
N HIS A 140 -2.40 8.03 0.33
CA HIS A 140 -3.38 8.76 1.11
C HIS A 140 -2.65 9.52 2.22
N ILE A 141 -2.50 10.84 2.05
CA ILE A 141 -1.63 11.70 2.87
C ILE A 141 -1.98 11.58 4.36
N HIS A 142 -3.27 11.52 4.69
CA HIS A 142 -3.76 11.39 6.07
C HIS A 142 -4.05 9.94 6.49
N GLY A 143 -3.71 8.96 5.64
CA GLY A 143 -3.96 7.53 5.89
C GLY A 143 -5.40 7.07 5.78
N ASP A 144 -6.35 7.96 5.51
CA ASP A 144 -7.75 7.66 5.29
C ASP A 144 -8.03 7.39 3.81
N LYS A 145 -8.39 6.16 3.49
CA LYS A 145 -8.62 5.68 2.12
C LYS A 145 -9.90 6.22 1.47
N THR A 146 -10.73 6.93 2.23
CA THR A 146 -11.94 7.59 1.73
C THR A 146 -11.69 9.04 1.34
N GLN A 147 -10.57 9.62 1.73
CA GLN A 147 -10.18 10.99 1.40
C GLN A 147 -9.56 11.03 -0.01
N ASN A 148 -10.41 10.98 -1.03
CA ASN A 148 -10.02 10.90 -2.44
C ASN A 148 -10.14 12.27 -3.14
N TYR A 149 -9.58 13.33 -2.55
CA TYR A 149 -9.67 14.70 -3.04
C TYR A 149 -8.30 15.35 -3.24
N ILE A 150 -8.25 16.35 -4.13
CA ILE A 150 -7.12 17.27 -4.28
C ILE A 150 -7.62 18.71 -4.31
N ASN A 151 -6.81 19.63 -3.80
CA ASN A 151 -7.09 21.06 -3.76
C ASN A 151 -8.48 21.40 -3.16
N LYS A 152 -8.85 20.69 -2.11
CA LYS A 152 -10.13 20.88 -1.42
C LYS A 152 -10.05 22.08 -0.49
N ILE A 153 -11.03 22.98 -0.59
CA ILE A 153 -11.21 24.07 0.39
C ILE A 153 -11.82 23.49 1.65
N MET A 154 -11.09 23.59 2.76
CA MET A 154 -11.51 23.11 4.06
C MET A 154 -12.39 24.17 4.78
N PRO A 155 -13.17 23.80 5.81
CA PRO A 155 -14.07 24.72 6.52
C PRO A 155 -13.37 25.94 7.15
N ASP A 156 -12.07 25.86 7.39
CA ASP A 156 -11.24 26.96 7.91
C ASP A 156 -10.65 27.84 6.79
N GLY A 157 -10.99 27.57 5.52
CA GLY A 157 -10.51 28.28 4.34
C GLY A 157 -9.13 27.81 3.84
N THR A 158 -8.50 26.84 4.47
CA THR A 158 -7.24 26.26 3.97
C THR A 158 -7.50 25.34 2.79
N VAL A 159 -6.47 25.12 1.96
CA VAL A 159 -6.54 24.16 0.83
C VAL A 159 -5.75 22.92 1.21
N ASP A 160 -6.38 21.76 1.09
CA ASP A 160 -5.81 20.47 1.43
C ASP A 160 -5.97 19.44 0.31
N SER A 161 -5.11 18.43 0.31
CA SER A 161 -5.19 17.27 -0.57
C SER A 161 -5.10 15.99 0.24
N GLY A 162 -6.07 15.08 0.05
CA GLY A 162 -6.08 13.79 0.72
C GLY A 162 -5.21 12.75 0.03
N ILE A 163 -4.85 12.98 -1.25
CA ILE A 163 -4.11 12.03 -2.08
C ILE A 163 -3.01 12.72 -2.91
N GLU A 164 -1.96 11.95 -3.21
CA GLU A 164 -0.86 12.37 -4.06
C GLU A 164 -0.26 11.19 -4.85
N TRP A 165 0.47 11.50 -5.93
CA TRP A 165 1.31 10.49 -6.59
C TRP A 165 2.61 10.27 -5.84
N CYS A 166 2.98 9.00 -5.69
CA CYS A 166 4.26 8.62 -5.07
C CYS A 166 4.83 7.34 -5.70
N THR A 167 6.11 7.10 -5.47
CA THR A 167 6.74 5.80 -5.72
C THR A 167 6.35 4.79 -4.65
N ALA A 168 6.54 3.49 -4.91
CA ALA A 168 6.32 2.45 -3.91
C ALA A 168 7.19 2.63 -2.65
N SER A 169 8.41 3.13 -2.82
CA SER A 169 9.34 3.41 -1.71
C SER A 169 8.84 4.55 -0.83
N GLU A 170 8.43 5.67 -1.43
CA GLU A 170 7.88 6.82 -0.72
C GLU A 170 6.59 6.46 0.02
N ASN A 171 5.69 5.70 -0.60
CA ASN A 171 4.45 5.24 0.03
C ASN A 171 4.73 4.35 1.25
N SER A 172 5.70 3.43 1.13
CA SER A 172 6.11 2.58 2.25
C SER A 172 6.75 3.39 3.38
N LYS A 173 7.59 4.36 3.03
CA LYS A 173 8.21 5.26 4.01
C LYS A 173 7.17 6.11 4.73
N HIS A 174 6.24 6.73 3.99
CA HIS A 174 5.14 7.52 4.56
C HIS A 174 4.28 6.68 5.53
N ALA A 175 3.96 5.43 5.17
CA ALA A 175 3.20 4.53 6.03
C ALA A 175 3.87 4.27 7.39
N VAL A 176 5.21 4.21 7.43
CA VAL A 176 5.99 4.01 8.66
C VAL A 176 6.18 5.34 9.40
N ASP A 177 6.71 6.35 8.74
CA ASP A 177 7.21 7.57 9.37
C ASP A 177 6.07 8.50 9.80
N THR A 178 5.02 8.61 8.97
CA THR A 178 3.92 9.57 9.19
C THR A 178 2.70 8.90 9.81
N LEU A 179 2.33 7.71 9.34
CA LEU A 179 1.13 7.02 9.80
C LEU A 179 1.41 6.03 10.95
N GLY A 180 2.67 5.90 11.40
CA GLY A 180 3.06 5.00 12.48
C GLY A 180 2.75 3.53 12.19
N ARG A 181 2.52 3.18 10.91
CA ARG A 181 2.23 1.80 10.51
C ARG A 181 3.53 1.02 10.49
N SER A 182 3.84 0.36 11.59
CA SER A 182 4.91 -0.63 11.61
C SER A 182 4.64 -1.66 10.51
N SER A 183 5.59 -1.85 9.60
CA SER A 183 5.53 -2.92 8.59
C SER A 183 5.74 -4.31 9.20
N GLY A 184 5.91 -4.41 10.51
CA GLY A 184 6.17 -5.61 11.26
C GLY A 184 6.03 -5.41 12.77
N LYS A 185 6.31 -6.46 13.53
CA LYS A 185 6.29 -6.49 14.99
C LYS A 185 7.42 -5.67 15.66
N LEU A 186 8.32 -5.07 14.85
CA LEU A 186 9.52 -4.37 15.29
C LEU A 186 9.52 -2.91 14.86
N SER A 187 10.02 -2.04 15.75
CA SER A 187 10.35 -0.65 15.46
C SER A 187 11.81 -0.50 15.01
N PHE A 188 12.23 0.69 14.55
CA PHE A 188 13.64 1.02 14.33
C PHE A 188 14.45 0.97 15.63
N GLU A 189 13.85 1.33 16.76
CA GLU A 189 14.47 1.25 18.08
C GLU A 189 14.75 -0.21 18.45
N ASP A 190 13.82 -1.13 18.18
CA ASP A 190 14.02 -2.56 18.39
C ASP A 190 15.13 -3.10 17.50
N ALA A 191 15.18 -2.68 16.23
CA ALA A 191 16.27 -3.06 15.34
C ALA A 191 17.64 -2.59 15.84
N THR A 192 17.72 -1.40 16.43
CA THR A 192 18.93 -0.89 17.06
C THR A 192 19.31 -1.70 18.28
N LYS A 193 18.35 -2.08 19.14
CA LYS A 193 18.58 -2.96 20.28
C LYS A 193 19.06 -4.36 19.85
N ILE A 194 18.46 -4.92 18.80
CA ILE A 194 18.87 -6.22 18.22
C ILE A 194 20.33 -6.17 17.75
N ARG A 195 20.73 -5.09 17.04
CA ARG A 195 22.12 -4.90 16.60
C ARG A 195 23.08 -4.79 17.79
N LYS A 196 22.69 -4.03 18.81
CA LYS A 196 23.49 -3.87 20.03
C LYS A 196 23.70 -5.19 20.73
N LEU A 197 22.67 -6.02 20.92
CA LEU A 197 22.79 -7.36 21.48
C LEU A 197 23.73 -8.24 20.65
N HIS A 198 23.63 -8.19 19.32
CA HIS A 198 24.53 -8.92 18.43
C HIS A 198 25.99 -8.43 18.57
N ASP A 199 26.21 -7.12 18.71
CA ASP A 199 27.54 -6.53 18.92
C ASP A 199 28.14 -6.87 20.30
N GLU A 200 27.29 -7.12 21.29
CA GLU A 200 27.65 -7.62 22.64
C GLU A 200 27.96 -9.11 22.61
N GLY A 201 27.74 -9.81 21.48
CA GLY A 201 28.14 -11.21 21.29
C GLY A 201 27.00 -12.22 21.34
N TYR A 202 25.74 -11.77 21.48
CA TYR A 202 24.59 -12.68 21.40
C TYR A 202 24.43 -13.22 19.98
N SER A 203 24.22 -14.53 19.85
CA SER A 203 23.86 -15.14 18.58
C SER A 203 22.43 -14.77 18.18
N TYR A 204 22.09 -14.95 16.91
CA TYR A 204 20.72 -14.74 16.42
C TYR A 204 19.71 -15.60 17.19
N GLY A 205 20.08 -16.84 17.55
CA GLY A 205 19.25 -17.74 18.33
C GLY A 205 19.02 -17.25 19.75
N GLN A 206 20.06 -16.75 20.41
CA GLN A 206 19.97 -16.18 21.76
C GLN A 206 19.15 -14.91 21.78
N ILE A 207 19.34 -14.01 20.81
CA ILE A 207 18.51 -12.79 20.65
C ILE A 207 17.05 -13.16 20.48
N ASN A 208 16.75 -14.16 19.63
CA ASN A 208 15.38 -14.63 19.45
C ASN A 208 14.82 -15.19 20.74
N PHE A 209 15.53 -16.15 21.35
CA PHE A 209 15.01 -16.90 22.48
C PHE A 209 14.81 -16.03 23.74
N TYR A 210 15.78 -15.16 24.07
CA TYR A 210 15.77 -14.41 25.33
C TYR A 210 15.12 -13.03 25.24
N HIS A 211 15.15 -12.38 24.06
CA HIS A 211 14.76 -10.98 23.93
C HIS A 211 13.59 -10.73 22.97
N TYR A 212 13.50 -11.52 21.88
CA TYR A 212 12.50 -11.32 20.82
C TYR A 212 11.88 -12.64 20.35
N PRO A 213 11.22 -13.42 21.23
CA PRO A 213 10.70 -14.75 20.89
C PRO A 213 9.63 -14.72 19.80
N GLU A 214 8.93 -13.59 19.64
CA GLU A 214 7.88 -13.38 18.63
C GLU A 214 8.40 -13.01 17.23
N VAL A 215 9.71 -12.77 17.12
CA VAL A 215 10.34 -12.34 15.88
C VAL A 215 11.01 -13.52 15.20
N SER A 216 10.81 -13.67 13.88
CA SER A 216 11.46 -14.78 13.17
C SER A 216 13.00 -14.63 13.19
N LEU A 217 13.69 -15.76 13.28
CA LEU A 217 15.15 -15.80 13.25
C LEU A 217 15.74 -15.11 12.01
N ALA A 218 15.07 -15.31 10.85
CA ALA A 218 15.46 -14.67 9.61
C ALA A 218 15.33 -13.14 9.66
N SER A 219 14.33 -12.61 10.38
CA SER A 219 14.19 -11.17 10.59
C SER A 219 15.32 -10.61 11.43
N ILE A 220 15.67 -11.27 12.55
CA ILE A 220 16.80 -10.90 13.40
C ILE A 220 18.10 -10.90 12.60
N GLN A 221 18.36 -11.97 11.85
CA GLN A 221 19.54 -12.08 11.00
C GLN A 221 19.61 -10.94 9.97
N ASN A 222 18.50 -10.62 9.28
CA ASN A 222 18.48 -9.54 8.30
C ASN A 222 18.71 -8.16 8.93
N ILE A 223 18.25 -7.94 10.16
CA ILE A 223 18.52 -6.72 10.93
C ILE A 223 20.00 -6.62 11.28
N CYS A 224 20.59 -7.66 11.86
CA CYS A 224 22.01 -7.70 12.22
C CYS A 224 22.94 -7.57 11.01
N LEU A 225 22.52 -8.07 9.84
CA LEU A 225 23.23 -7.92 8.56
C LEU A 225 22.93 -6.60 7.86
N ASN A 226 22.19 -5.68 8.49
CA ASN A 226 21.79 -4.40 7.95
C ASN A 226 21.04 -4.48 6.60
N ARG A 227 20.34 -5.58 6.35
CA ARG A 227 19.53 -5.80 5.13
C ARG A 227 18.15 -5.18 5.24
N THR A 228 17.56 -5.19 6.46
CA THR A 228 16.30 -4.54 6.82
C THR A 228 16.53 -3.52 7.93
N TYR A 229 15.65 -2.54 8.07
CA TYR A 229 15.84 -1.41 9.02
C TYR A 229 17.23 -0.77 8.86
N LYS A 230 17.62 -0.49 7.61
CA LYS A 230 18.97 -0.02 7.25
C LYS A 230 19.37 1.21 8.07
N ASP A 231 20.58 1.15 8.64
CA ASP A 231 21.24 2.23 9.32
C ASP A 231 22.59 2.47 8.64
N GLU A 232 22.77 3.67 8.07
CA GLU A 232 23.96 4.03 7.30
C GLU A 232 25.22 4.07 8.18
N ASN A 233 25.05 4.26 9.49
CA ASN A 233 26.14 4.32 10.45
C ASN A 233 26.50 2.96 11.05
N TYR A 234 25.74 1.90 10.73
CA TYR A 234 25.98 0.57 11.28
C TYR A 234 26.71 -0.33 10.29
N THR A 235 27.84 -0.86 10.72
CA THR A 235 28.61 -1.88 9.98
C THR A 235 28.43 -3.24 10.64
N PRO A 236 27.84 -4.23 9.95
CA PRO A 236 27.65 -5.58 10.52
C PRO A 236 28.98 -6.23 10.88
N LYS A 237 29.07 -6.76 12.10
CA LYS A 237 30.23 -7.57 12.54
C LYS A 237 30.05 -9.02 12.10
N SER A 238 31.18 -9.64 11.69
CA SER A 238 31.18 -11.08 11.44
C SER A 238 31.14 -11.83 12.79
N TYR A 239 30.07 -12.63 12.96
CA TYR A 239 29.87 -13.43 14.16
C TYR A 239 31.00 -14.41 14.45
N TYR A 240 31.76 -14.84 13.43
CA TYR A 240 32.82 -15.86 13.56
C TYR A 240 34.14 -15.36 14.14
N ASP A 241 34.32 -14.06 14.29
CA ASP A 241 35.61 -13.50 14.75
C ASP A 241 35.79 -13.54 16.28
N SER A 242 34.77 -13.90 17.04
CA SER A 242 34.78 -13.78 18.51
C SER A 242 34.97 -15.09 19.30
N TYR A 243 34.96 -16.26 18.64
CA TYR A 243 35.02 -17.53 19.39
C TYR A 243 36.38 -18.19 19.38
N LYS A 244 36.99 -18.32 20.57
CA LYS A 244 38.22 -19.13 20.78
C LYS A 244 37.86 -20.61 20.91
N LYS A 245 38.61 -21.50 20.27
CA LYS A 245 38.47 -22.96 20.39
C LYS A 245 38.79 -23.42 21.84
N ASN A 246 37.83 -24.15 22.44
CA ASN A 246 38.05 -24.86 23.71
C ASN A 246 38.14 -26.38 23.49
N PRO A 247 38.98 -27.11 24.21
CA PRO A 247 39.10 -28.58 24.10
C PRO A 247 37.88 -29.28 24.73
N GLY A 248 37.46 -30.38 24.13
CA GLY A 248 36.30 -31.16 24.56
C GLY A 248 36.51 -31.99 25.84
N ASN A 249 35.40 -32.44 26.45
CA ASN A 249 35.36 -33.19 27.70
C ASN A 249 34.82 -34.64 27.54
N THR A 250 35.08 -35.49 28.55
CA THR A 250 34.90 -36.95 28.55
C THR A 250 33.54 -37.47 29.05
N HIS A 251 32.63 -36.61 29.50
CA HIS A 251 31.28 -37.04 29.90
C HIS A 251 30.41 -37.45 28.71
N ARG A 252 29.57 -38.50 28.87
CA ARG A 252 28.64 -38.95 27.84
C ARG A 252 27.34 -38.14 27.90
N LEU A 253 26.91 -37.65 26.77
CA LEU A 253 25.59 -37.08 26.60
C LEU A 253 24.51 -38.17 26.60
N THR A 254 23.38 -37.89 27.21
CA THR A 254 22.24 -38.79 27.30
C THR A 254 21.28 -38.55 26.10
N ASP A 255 20.31 -39.47 25.88
CA ASP A 255 19.28 -39.27 24.88
C ASP A 255 18.36 -38.07 25.22
N GLU A 256 18.22 -37.72 26.49
CA GLU A 256 17.51 -36.51 26.92
C GLU A 256 18.28 -35.25 26.56
N ASP A 257 19.60 -35.26 26.76
CA ASP A 257 20.46 -34.14 26.32
C ASP A 257 20.41 -33.98 24.82
N ALA A 258 20.39 -35.07 24.07
CA ALA A 258 20.29 -35.05 22.64
C ALA A 258 18.96 -34.41 22.18
N ARG A 259 17.84 -34.70 22.86
CA ARG A 259 16.56 -34.04 22.61
C ARG A 259 16.59 -32.54 22.91
N LYS A 260 17.20 -32.16 24.05
CA LYS A 260 17.38 -30.75 24.44
C LYS A 260 18.27 -30.01 23.43
N ILE A 261 19.38 -30.60 23.01
CA ILE A 261 20.30 -30.05 22.01
C ILE A 261 19.58 -29.80 20.68
N ARG A 262 18.81 -30.79 20.19
CA ARG A 262 18.00 -30.61 18.94
C ARG A 262 16.92 -29.56 19.11
N GLY A 263 16.28 -29.49 20.27
CA GLY A 263 15.32 -28.45 20.60
C GLY A 263 15.95 -27.07 20.56
N LEU A 264 17.08 -26.86 21.18
CA LEU A 264 17.84 -25.60 21.17
C LEU A 264 18.24 -25.25 19.71
N TYR A 265 18.75 -26.22 18.96
CA TYR A 265 19.11 -26.01 17.56
C TYR A 265 17.93 -25.59 16.68
N SER A 266 16.76 -26.21 16.88
CA SER A 266 15.52 -25.84 16.18
C SER A 266 15.02 -24.45 16.54
N HIS A 267 15.38 -23.92 17.70
CA HIS A 267 15.13 -22.55 18.14
C HIS A 267 16.19 -21.56 17.67
N GLY A 268 17.16 -22.00 16.84
CA GLY A 268 18.13 -21.14 16.18
C GLY A 268 19.45 -20.94 16.91
N PHE A 269 19.70 -21.66 18.01
CA PHE A 269 21.03 -21.72 18.59
C PHE A 269 21.97 -22.49 17.66
N ASN A 270 23.14 -21.96 17.37
CA ASN A 270 24.15 -22.75 16.67
C ASN A 270 24.87 -23.72 17.61
N CYS A 271 25.60 -24.69 17.07
CA CYS A 271 26.27 -25.71 17.89
C CYS A 271 27.29 -25.11 18.85
N LEU A 272 27.87 -23.97 18.57
CA LEU A 272 28.83 -23.29 19.40
C LEU A 272 28.15 -22.61 20.58
N ASP A 273 27.01 -21.98 20.38
CA ASP A 273 26.19 -21.37 21.44
C ASP A 273 25.67 -22.46 22.40
N ILE A 274 25.13 -23.55 21.83
CA ILE A 274 24.66 -24.70 22.61
C ILE A 274 25.79 -25.25 23.47
N LYS A 275 27.01 -25.35 22.93
CA LYS A 275 28.22 -25.74 23.67
C LYS A 275 28.53 -24.76 24.79
N ASN A 276 28.61 -23.47 24.49
CA ASN A 276 29.08 -22.48 25.46
C ASN A 276 28.11 -22.22 26.59
N ASP A 277 26.81 -22.19 26.30
CA ASP A 277 25.79 -21.75 27.25
C ASP A 277 25.15 -22.90 28.04
N PHE A 278 25.05 -24.09 27.41
CA PHE A 278 24.26 -25.21 27.96
C PHE A 278 25.11 -26.46 28.22
N TYR A 279 26.15 -26.68 27.41
CA TYR A 279 26.98 -27.89 27.46
C TYR A 279 28.49 -27.56 27.39
N PRO A 280 29.03 -26.75 28.31
CA PRO A 280 30.39 -26.22 28.21
C PRO A 280 31.47 -27.31 28.19
N ASP A 281 31.18 -28.47 28.78
CA ASP A 281 32.11 -29.61 28.90
C ASP A 281 32.20 -30.46 27.62
N PHE A 282 31.38 -30.18 26.60
CA PHE A 282 31.36 -30.99 25.38
C PHE A 282 31.99 -30.24 24.20
N SER A 283 32.46 -31.01 23.20
CA SER A 283 32.98 -30.42 21.98
C SER A 283 31.85 -29.97 21.04
N VAL A 284 32.10 -28.95 20.26
CA VAL A 284 31.16 -28.51 19.22
C VAL A 284 30.87 -29.63 18.23
N ALA A 285 31.87 -30.50 17.96
CA ALA A 285 31.69 -31.64 17.09
C ALA A 285 30.67 -32.66 17.65
N ALA A 286 30.72 -32.96 18.94
CA ALA A 286 29.78 -33.86 19.61
C ALA A 286 28.34 -33.33 19.53
N ILE A 287 28.12 -32.02 19.73
CA ILE A 287 26.83 -31.37 19.61
C ILE A 287 26.36 -31.38 18.17
N SER A 288 27.25 -31.09 17.21
CA SER A 288 26.95 -31.15 15.78
C SER A 288 26.55 -32.55 15.32
N ASP A 289 27.15 -33.60 15.84
CA ASP A 289 26.82 -35.00 15.52
C ASP A 289 25.42 -35.38 16.02
N ILE A 290 25.01 -34.86 17.18
CA ILE A 290 23.67 -35.01 17.72
C ILE A 290 22.65 -34.27 16.84
N VAL A 291 22.93 -33.04 16.48
CA VAL A 291 22.05 -32.23 15.60
C VAL A 291 21.86 -32.88 14.25
N ARG A 292 22.92 -33.45 13.67
CA ARG A 292 22.87 -34.17 12.39
C ARG A 292 22.31 -35.58 12.49
N GLY A 293 22.01 -36.06 13.69
CA GLY A 293 21.49 -37.41 13.90
C GLY A 293 22.54 -38.53 13.72
N ILE A 294 23.82 -38.20 13.78
CA ILE A 294 24.91 -39.19 13.65
C ILE A 294 25.00 -40.01 14.94
N THR A 295 24.74 -39.39 16.09
CA THR A 295 24.70 -40.00 17.40
C THR A 295 23.32 -39.79 18.04
N HIS A 296 22.93 -40.68 18.98
CA HIS A 296 21.65 -40.58 19.69
C HIS A 296 20.43 -40.54 18.76
N ASN A 297 20.38 -41.41 17.76
CA ASN A 297 19.37 -41.43 16.68
C ASN A 297 18.18 -42.34 17.06
N ARG A 298 17.74 -42.36 18.32
CA ARG A 298 16.59 -43.13 18.79
C ARG A 298 15.37 -42.28 19.09
#